data_0d4448bd623fed9ccaa4d8fd435692f8
#
_entry.id   0d4448bd623fed9ccaa4d8fd435692f8
#
_cell.length_a   1.000
_cell.length_b   1.000
_cell.length_c   1.000
_cell.angle_alpha   90.00
_cell.angle_beta   90.00
_cell.angle_gamma   90.00
#
_symmetry.space_group_name_H-M   'P 1'
#
loop_
_entity.id
_entity.type
_entity.pdbx_description
1 polymer ?
#
loop_
_entity_poly.entity_id
_entity_poly.type
_entity_poly.pdbx_seq_one_letter_code
_entity_poly.pdbx_strand_id
1 'polypeptide(L)'
;MKKSILSTIAVLGVTLGDGAINSYAAEANPTAELTSEASLTIQPGILNLDAVSNFNFGELTIQDVAESDQTLTGTPEITKVSDYRGPNESGWMLSLKLSDIKNGNNVKLQSAKLNLATTRAKGDATVTATTTIDAGTTEPTLVASANGTTGLAANEFDLSNTTLTFPKQNINSGRYSGTVTWVLTNAYTPE
;
A
#
# COMPACT_ATOMS: atom_id res chain seq x y z
N MET A 1 -31.57 1.63 29.69
CA MET A 1 -32.50 2.20 30.69
C MET A 1 -32.75 3.64 30.30
N LYS A 2 -33.95 3.93 29.76
CA LYS A 2 -34.35 5.28 29.38
C LYS A 2 -34.81 6.01 30.62
N LYS A 3 -34.13 7.08 31.04
CA LYS A 3 -34.62 8.00 32.07
C LYS A 3 -35.32 9.15 31.36
N SER A 4 -36.64 9.17 31.46
CA SER A 4 -37.50 10.26 31.07
C SER A 4 -37.44 11.32 32.16
N ILE A 5 -37.02 12.53 31.81
CA ILE A 5 -37.11 13.72 32.73
C ILE A 5 -38.41 14.41 32.39
N LEU A 6 -39.33 14.29 33.32
CA LEU A 6 -40.64 14.99 33.29
C LEU A 6 -40.41 16.42 33.77
N SER A 7 -40.56 17.41 32.89
CA SER A 7 -40.52 18.82 33.26
C SER A 7 -41.89 19.24 33.81
N THR A 8 -41.95 19.54 35.08
CA THR A 8 -43.18 20.03 35.74
C THR A 8 -43.29 21.55 35.55
N ILE A 9 -44.23 21.98 34.74
CA ILE A 9 -44.59 23.42 34.63
C ILE A 9 -45.55 23.74 35.79
N ALA A 10 -45.07 24.55 36.74
CA ALA A 10 -45.93 25.13 37.79
C ALA A 10 -46.64 26.39 37.27
N VAL A 11 -47.94 26.31 37.10
CA VAL A 11 -48.76 27.47 36.80
C VAL A 11 -49.13 28.14 38.13
N LEU A 12 -48.58 29.32 38.41
CA LEU A 12 -49.03 30.17 39.52
C LEU A 12 -50.26 30.96 39.08
N GLY A 13 -51.38 30.71 39.77
CA GLY A 13 -52.61 31.44 39.61
C GLY A 13 -52.44 32.89 40.16
N VAL A 14 -52.82 33.86 39.35
CA VAL A 14 -52.86 35.25 39.73
C VAL A 14 -54.26 35.59 40.32
N THR A 15 -54.35 35.94 41.60
CA THR A 15 -55.53 36.57 42.20
C THR A 15 -55.51 38.07 41.96
N LEU A 16 -56.57 38.60 41.31
CA LEU A 16 -56.76 40.03 41.11
C LEU A 16 -57.12 40.74 42.44
N GLY A 17 -56.19 41.47 43.00
CA GLY A 17 -56.41 42.41 44.07
C GLY A 17 -55.95 43.82 43.61
N ASP A 18 -56.80 44.80 43.76
CA ASP A 18 -56.54 46.19 43.41
C ASP A 18 -55.23 46.75 43.98
N GLY A 19 -54.42 47.37 43.14
CA GLY A 19 -53.36 48.22 43.60
C GLY A 19 -52.01 48.09 42.88
N ALA A 20 -51.67 49.08 42.11
CA ALA A 20 -50.34 49.40 41.55
C ALA A 20 -49.77 48.42 40.55
N ILE A 21 -49.85 48.76 39.27
CA ILE A 21 -49.11 48.14 38.21
C ILE A 21 -47.62 48.45 38.37
N ASN A 22 -46.93 47.64 39.13
CA ASN A 22 -45.50 47.58 39.01
C ASN A 22 -45.21 46.81 37.67
N SER A 23 -44.76 47.52 36.66
CA SER A 23 -44.27 46.98 35.49
C SER A 23 -42.97 46.26 35.85
N TYR A 24 -43.07 44.98 36.21
CA TYR A 24 -41.90 44.11 36.21
C TYR A 24 -41.45 44.00 34.76
N ALA A 25 -40.26 44.51 34.44
CA ALA A 25 -39.58 44.19 33.22
C ALA A 25 -39.47 42.66 33.20
N ALA A 26 -40.05 42.06 32.20
CA ALA A 26 -39.85 40.61 31.97
C ALA A 26 -38.34 40.36 31.85
N GLU A 27 -37.75 39.75 32.87
CA GLU A 27 -36.37 39.26 32.73
C GLU A 27 -36.31 38.38 31.49
N ALA A 28 -35.40 38.73 30.58
CA ALA A 28 -35.16 37.93 29.40
C ALA A 28 -34.90 36.50 29.87
N ASN A 29 -35.75 35.61 29.43
CA ASN A 29 -35.60 34.18 29.76
C ASN A 29 -34.16 33.77 29.44
N PRO A 30 -33.39 33.26 30.41
CA PRO A 30 -32.02 32.88 30.12
C PRO A 30 -32.03 31.87 28.98
N THR A 31 -31.22 32.13 27.95
CA THR A 31 -31.03 31.18 26.86
C THR A 31 -30.53 29.88 27.47
N ALA A 32 -31.33 28.83 27.40
CA ALA A 32 -30.91 27.51 27.86
C ALA A 32 -30.10 26.84 26.76
N GLU A 33 -28.81 26.62 27.00
CA GLU A 33 -27.97 25.83 26.14
C GLU A 33 -27.90 24.40 26.67
N LEU A 34 -28.12 23.45 25.78
CA LEU A 34 -27.94 22.02 26.05
C LEU A 34 -26.83 21.50 25.14
N THR A 35 -25.88 20.86 25.74
CA THR A 35 -24.77 20.19 25.00
C THR A 35 -25.02 18.70 24.95
N SER A 36 -24.71 18.12 23.81
CA SER A 36 -24.67 16.68 23.62
C SER A 36 -23.30 16.27 23.04
N GLU A 37 -22.84 15.09 23.34
CA GLU A 37 -21.61 14.54 22.79
C GLU A 37 -21.93 13.77 21.50
N ALA A 38 -21.09 14.00 20.46
CA ALA A 38 -21.03 13.16 19.27
C ALA A 38 -19.65 12.49 19.25
N SER A 39 -19.60 11.18 19.19
CA SER A 39 -18.35 10.42 19.18
C SER A 39 -18.26 9.50 17.97
N LEU A 40 -17.05 9.37 17.42
CA LEU A 40 -16.68 8.45 16.36
C LEU A 40 -15.37 7.78 16.74
N THR A 41 -15.29 6.46 16.61
CA THR A 41 -14.05 5.70 16.78
C THR A 41 -13.59 5.20 15.43
N ILE A 42 -12.33 5.54 15.03
CA ILE A 42 -11.67 5.05 13.82
C ILE A 42 -10.62 4.02 14.26
N GLN A 43 -10.70 2.83 13.69
CA GLN A 43 -9.75 1.75 13.98
C GLN A 43 -8.69 1.67 12.90
N PRO A 44 -7.41 1.39 13.24
CA PRO A 44 -6.37 1.17 12.25
C PRO A 44 -6.63 -0.14 11.47
N GLY A 45 -6.24 -0.13 10.20
CA GLY A 45 -6.15 -1.31 9.37
C GLY A 45 -4.78 -1.98 9.44
N ILE A 46 -4.36 -2.62 8.34
CA ILE A 46 -3.10 -3.37 8.24
C ILE A 46 -2.27 -2.90 7.04
N LEU A 47 -0.97 -3.24 7.08
CA LEU A 47 -0.07 -3.21 5.92
C LEU A 47 -0.14 -4.57 5.23
N ASN A 48 -0.39 -4.59 3.92
CA ASN A 48 -0.55 -5.83 3.15
C ASN A 48 0.08 -5.74 1.76
N LEU A 49 0.63 -6.86 1.28
CA LEU A 49 1.05 -7.08 -0.10
C LEU A 49 -0.10 -7.78 -0.83
N ASP A 50 -0.91 -7.00 -1.55
CA ASP A 50 -2.17 -7.48 -2.13
C ASP A 50 -1.98 -8.27 -3.41
N ALA A 51 -0.99 -7.89 -4.22
CA ALA A 51 -0.66 -8.55 -5.48
C ALA A 51 0.82 -8.40 -5.80
N VAL A 52 1.37 -9.38 -6.51
CA VAL A 52 2.74 -9.38 -7.01
C VAL A 52 2.76 -9.77 -8.48
N SER A 53 3.70 -9.18 -9.22
CA SER A 53 3.90 -9.49 -10.64
C SER A 53 4.56 -10.84 -10.85
N ASN A 54 4.01 -11.60 -11.80
CA ASN A 54 4.71 -12.69 -12.46
C ASN A 54 5.34 -12.17 -13.76
N PHE A 55 6.44 -12.78 -14.18
CA PHE A 55 7.15 -12.37 -15.40
C PHE A 55 7.20 -13.53 -16.39
N ASN A 56 6.67 -13.29 -17.59
CA ASN A 56 6.81 -14.20 -18.72
C ASN A 56 7.63 -13.51 -19.80
N PHE A 57 8.74 -14.12 -20.19
CA PHE A 57 9.68 -13.58 -21.16
C PHE A 57 9.59 -14.25 -22.54
N GLY A 58 8.55 -15.05 -22.78
CA GLY A 58 8.33 -15.70 -24.07
C GLY A 58 9.22 -16.91 -24.31
N GLU A 59 9.56 -17.13 -25.58
CA GLU A 59 10.29 -18.30 -26.05
C GLU A 59 11.48 -17.87 -26.93
N LEU A 60 12.57 -18.63 -26.87
CA LEU A 60 13.76 -18.50 -27.70
C LEU A 60 14.15 -19.85 -28.28
N THR A 61 14.82 -19.83 -29.42
CA THR A 61 15.49 -21.02 -29.96
C THR A 61 16.89 -21.23 -29.33
N ILE A 62 17.41 -22.44 -29.38
CA ILE A 62 18.81 -22.71 -28.96
C ILE A 62 19.78 -21.86 -29.80
N GLN A 63 19.47 -21.64 -31.08
CA GLN A 63 20.29 -20.84 -31.97
C GLN A 63 20.37 -19.37 -31.47
N ASP A 64 19.25 -18.74 -31.13
CA ASP A 64 19.24 -17.39 -30.62
C ASP A 64 20.13 -17.22 -29.39
N VAL A 65 20.05 -18.18 -28.46
CA VAL A 65 20.83 -18.16 -27.22
C VAL A 65 22.33 -18.45 -27.45
N ALA A 66 22.66 -19.24 -28.45
CA ALA A 66 24.06 -19.59 -28.75
C ALA A 66 24.77 -18.48 -29.52
N GLU A 67 24.06 -17.72 -30.35
CA GLU A 67 24.63 -16.73 -31.26
C GLU A 67 24.75 -15.34 -30.68
N SER A 68 23.83 -14.93 -29.78
CA SER A 68 23.76 -13.55 -29.27
C SER A 68 23.37 -13.45 -27.80
N ASP A 69 23.79 -12.35 -27.16
CA ASP A 69 23.29 -11.92 -25.86
C ASP A 69 21.79 -11.62 -25.95
N GLN A 70 21.05 -11.97 -24.92
CA GLN A 70 19.61 -11.85 -24.93
C GLN A 70 19.11 -10.70 -24.04
N THR A 71 18.09 -10.01 -24.54
CA THR A 71 17.32 -9.02 -23.79
C THR A 71 15.84 -9.23 -24.12
N LEU A 72 15.09 -9.75 -23.17
CA LEU A 72 13.69 -10.11 -23.33
C LEU A 72 12.82 -9.24 -22.46
N THR A 73 11.82 -8.61 -23.03
CA THR A 73 10.83 -7.83 -22.26
C THR A 73 9.78 -8.78 -21.70
N GLY A 74 9.54 -8.68 -20.41
CA GLY A 74 8.51 -9.46 -19.74
C GLY A 74 7.11 -8.85 -19.92
N THR A 75 6.11 -9.67 -19.63
CA THR A 75 4.70 -9.24 -19.53
C THR A 75 4.28 -9.35 -18.07
N PRO A 76 4.59 -8.34 -17.23
CA PRO A 76 4.24 -8.37 -15.81
C PRO A 76 2.79 -7.95 -15.59
N GLU A 77 2.29 -8.31 -14.41
CA GLU A 77 1.08 -7.77 -13.82
C GLU A 77 1.41 -6.60 -12.88
N ILE A 78 0.41 -5.90 -12.37
CA ILE A 78 0.59 -4.82 -11.40
C ILE A 78 0.92 -5.42 -10.04
N THR A 79 1.97 -4.90 -9.39
CA THR A 79 2.28 -5.18 -7.99
C THR A 79 1.57 -4.15 -7.11
N LYS A 80 0.96 -4.59 -6.01
CA LYS A 80 0.12 -3.74 -5.17
C LYS A 80 0.41 -3.92 -3.69
N VAL A 81 0.60 -2.79 -3.00
CA VAL A 81 0.73 -2.69 -1.54
C VAL A 81 -0.38 -1.79 -1.01
N SER A 82 -1.05 -2.18 0.06
CA SER A 82 -1.97 -1.31 0.79
C SER A 82 -1.53 -1.11 2.23
N ASP A 83 -1.56 0.14 2.69
CA ASP A 83 -1.26 0.53 4.05
C ASP A 83 -2.42 1.32 4.65
N TYR A 84 -3.16 0.68 5.54
CA TYR A 84 -4.30 1.28 6.24
C TYR A 84 -4.04 1.44 7.75
N ARG A 85 -2.79 1.36 8.21
CA ARG A 85 -2.42 1.52 9.62
C ARG A 85 -2.67 2.94 10.13
N GLY A 86 -2.65 3.91 9.23
CA GLY A 86 -2.83 5.33 9.53
C GLY A 86 -1.50 6.10 9.46
N PRO A 87 -1.55 7.43 9.54
CA PRO A 87 -0.36 8.27 9.55
C PRO A 87 0.44 8.08 10.86
N ASN A 88 1.74 8.38 10.81
CA ASN A 88 2.70 8.27 11.91
C ASN A 88 3.10 6.84 12.30
N GLU A 89 2.67 5.82 11.56
CA GLU A 89 3.25 4.50 11.66
C GLU A 89 4.63 4.46 11.00
N SER A 90 5.42 3.45 11.34
CA SER A 90 6.66 3.18 10.62
C SER A 90 6.36 2.97 9.14
N GLY A 91 7.20 3.51 8.26
CA GLY A 91 7.08 3.29 6.84
C GLY A 91 7.16 1.81 6.47
N TRP A 92 7.29 1.53 5.19
CA TRP A 92 7.47 0.17 4.69
C TRP A 92 8.46 0.13 3.53
N MET A 93 9.03 -1.03 3.28
CA MET A 93 9.89 -1.30 2.14
C MET A 93 9.38 -2.53 1.40
N LEU A 94 9.29 -2.42 0.08
CA LEU A 94 9.02 -3.53 -0.83
C LEU A 94 10.30 -3.86 -1.57
N SER A 95 10.79 -5.07 -1.39
CA SER A 95 12.00 -5.59 -2.02
C SER A 95 11.70 -6.90 -2.72
N LEU A 96 12.58 -7.32 -3.63
CA LEU A 96 12.48 -8.64 -4.22
C LEU A 96 13.85 -9.29 -4.41
N LYS A 97 13.87 -10.61 -4.53
CA LYS A 97 15.02 -11.43 -4.93
C LYS A 97 14.61 -12.45 -5.96
N LEU A 98 15.56 -12.86 -6.78
CA LEU A 98 15.38 -13.85 -7.83
C LEU A 98 16.26 -15.07 -7.55
N SER A 99 15.67 -16.26 -7.50
CA SER A 99 16.43 -17.51 -7.45
C SER A 99 17.21 -17.73 -8.75
N ASP A 100 18.12 -18.71 -8.76
CA ASP A 100 18.67 -19.23 -10.02
C ASP A 100 17.55 -19.57 -11.00
N ILE A 101 17.74 -19.23 -12.26
CA ILE A 101 16.85 -19.65 -13.36
C ILE A 101 17.39 -20.95 -13.93
N LYS A 102 16.65 -22.04 -13.79
CA LYS A 102 17.07 -23.40 -14.16
C LYS A 102 16.00 -24.13 -14.95
N ASN A 103 16.43 -25.08 -15.75
CA ASN A 103 15.52 -26.04 -16.38
C ASN A 103 15.28 -27.28 -15.47
N GLY A 104 14.42 -28.19 -15.91
CA GLY A 104 14.08 -29.41 -15.17
C GLY A 104 15.27 -30.35 -14.89
N ASN A 105 16.39 -30.21 -15.60
CA ASN A 105 17.62 -30.96 -15.40
C ASN A 105 18.66 -30.19 -14.57
N ASN A 106 18.26 -29.15 -13.84
CA ASN A 106 19.12 -28.25 -13.07
C ASN A 106 20.19 -27.48 -13.87
N VAL A 107 20.08 -27.43 -15.19
CA VAL A 107 20.96 -26.58 -16.01
C VAL A 107 20.58 -25.14 -15.77
N LYS A 108 21.55 -24.35 -15.30
CA LYS A 108 21.37 -22.95 -14.93
C LYS A 108 21.58 -22.03 -16.13
N LEU A 109 20.71 -21.02 -16.27
CA LEU A 109 20.94 -19.88 -17.14
C LEU A 109 21.99 -18.98 -16.48
N GLN A 110 23.20 -18.93 -17.06
CA GLN A 110 24.34 -18.25 -16.45
C GLN A 110 24.21 -16.73 -16.57
N SER A 111 24.61 -16.03 -15.51
CA SER A 111 24.65 -14.55 -15.46
C SER A 111 23.34 -13.88 -15.87
N ALA A 112 22.21 -14.53 -15.60
CA ALA A 112 20.90 -13.96 -15.87
C ALA A 112 20.60 -12.84 -14.88
N LYS A 113 20.05 -11.75 -15.39
CA LYS A 113 19.69 -10.55 -14.61
C LYS A 113 18.27 -10.12 -14.94
N LEU A 114 17.51 -9.83 -13.91
CA LEU A 114 16.21 -9.19 -14.01
C LEU A 114 16.41 -7.68 -13.83
N ASN A 115 16.15 -6.91 -14.88
CA ASN A 115 16.21 -5.45 -14.83
C ASN A 115 14.79 -4.91 -14.70
N LEU A 116 14.44 -4.48 -13.51
CA LEU A 116 13.15 -3.87 -13.23
C LEU A 116 13.15 -2.42 -13.67
N ALA A 117 12.12 -2.02 -14.39
CA ALA A 117 11.78 -0.62 -14.62
C ALA A 117 10.45 -0.37 -13.90
N THR A 118 10.54 0.18 -12.70
CA THR A 118 9.38 0.38 -11.83
C THR A 118 8.85 1.80 -12.01
N THR A 119 7.57 1.93 -12.32
CA THR A 119 6.85 3.19 -12.30
C THR A 119 5.68 3.12 -11.34
N ARG A 120 5.35 4.26 -10.73
CA ARG A 120 4.21 4.36 -9.84
C ARG A 120 2.95 4.59 -10.66
N ALA A 121 2.03 3.62 -10.63
CA ALA A 121 0.74 3.71 -11.30
C ALA A 121 -0.32 4.37 -10.39
N LYS A 122 -0.20 4.20 -9.06
CA LYS A 122 -1.12 4.78 -8.07
C LYS A 122 -0.43 4.98 -6.73
N GLY A 123 -0.97 5.92 -5.91
CA GLY A 123 -0.45 6.23 -4.59
C GLY A 123 0.69 7.24 -4.62
N ASP A 124 1.44 7.35 -3.52
CA ASP A 124 2.52 8.33 -3.35
C ASP A 124 3.80 7.71 -2.76
N ALA A 125 3.89 6.38 -2.69
CA ALA A 125 5.12 5.68 -2.33
C ALA A 125 6.29 6.06 -3.26
N THR A 126 7.50 6.07 -2.72
CA THR A 126 8.73 6.27 -3.49
C THR A 126 9.08 4.99 -4.24
N VAL A 127 9.44 5.09 -5.51
CA VAL A 127 9.88 3.95 -6.33
C VAL A 127 11.36 4.06 -6.68
N THR A 128 12.05 2.93 -6.72
CA THR A 128 13.37 2.81 -7.34
C THR A 128 13.14 2.59 -8.84
N ALA A 129 13.37 3.62 -9.65
CA ALA A 129 12.98 3.65 -11.07
C ALA A 129 13.60 2.51 -11.89
N THR A 130 14.84 2.16 -11.60
CA THR A 130 15.55 1.04 -12.24
C THR A 130 16.32 0.25 -11.20
N THR A 131 16.17 -1.08 -11.24
CA THR A 131 16.84 -1.99 -10.32
C THR A 131 17.29 -3.24 -11.07
N THR A 132 18.55 -3.64 -10.93
CA THR A 132 19.06 -4.88 -11.50
C THR A 132 19.24 -5.91 -10.41
N ILE A 133 18.73 -7.12 -10.63
CA ILE A 133 18.75 -8.23 -9.68
C ILE A 133 19.40 -9.43 -10.38
N ASP A 134 20.52 -9.86 -9.86
CA ASP A 134 21.20 -11.05 -10.35
C ASP A 134 20.43 -12.33 -9.97
N ALA A 135 20.28 -13.26 -10.91
CA ALA A 135 19.68 -14.57 -10.60
C ALA A 135 20.56 -15.33 -9.61
N GLY A 136 19.94 -15.88 -8.57
CA GLY A 136 20.62 -16.60 -7.49
C GLY A 136 21.08 -15.71 -6.34
N THR A 137 20.71 -14.42 -6.32
CA THR A 137 21.00 -13.55 -5.17
C THR A 137 20.15 -13.95 -3.94
N THR A 138 20.76 -13.89 -2.77
CA THR A 138 20.07 -14.18 -1.50
C THR A 138 19.50 -12.93 -0.86
N GLU A 139 20.13 -11.79 -1.11
CA GLU A 139 19.73 -10.50 -0.53
C GLU A 139 18.61 -9.86 -1.37
N PRO A 140 17.51 -9.44 -0.73
CA PRO A 140 16.45 -8.69 -1.41
C PRO A 140 16.92 -7.30 -1.84
N THR A 141 16.54 -6.88 -3.03
CA THR A 141 16.84 -5.57 -3.59
C THR A 141 15.59 -4.68 -3.52
N LEU A 142 15.76 -3.42 -3.09
CA LEU A 142 14.67 -2.47 -2.90
C LEU A 142 14.00 -2.08 -4.22
N VAL A 143 12.68 -2.08 -4.24
CA VAL A 143 11.83 -1.70 -5.40
C VAL A 143 11.02 -0.44 -5.08
N ALA A 144 10.42 -0.39 -3.90
CA ALA A 144 9.62 0.76 -3.46
C ALA A 144 9.66 0.89 -1.94
N SER A 145 9.40 2.11 -1.45
CA SER A 145 9.36 2.39 -0.01
C SER A 145 8.39 3.52 0.33
N ALA A 146 8.03 3.59 1.59
CA ALA A 146 7.23 4.65 2.18
C ALA A 146 7.75 4.98 3.58
N ASN A 147 7.58 6.23 4.01
CA ASN A 147 8.18 6.75 5.25
C ASN A 147 7.16 7.01 6.37
N GLY A 148 5.95 6.46 6.28
CA GLY A 148 4.88 6.66 7.26
C GLY A 148 4.05 7.93 7.07
N THR A 149 4.49 8.88 6.23
CA THR A 149 3.68 10.01 5.74
C THR A 149 3.30 9.85 4.28
N THR A 150 4.01 9.01 3.55
CA THR A 150 3.72 8.57 2.17
C THR A 150 3.39 7.09 2.16
N GLY A 151 2.86 6.60 1.04
CA GLY A 151 2.54 5.19 0.84
C GLY A 151 1.32 4.71 1.60
N LEU A 152 0.51 5.62 2.14
CA LEU A 152 -0.77 5.30 2.78
C LEU A 152 -1.80 4.88 1.74
N ALA A 153 -2.79 4.08 2.17
CA ALA A 153 -3.81 3.47 1.33
C ALA A 153 -3.22 2.57 0.23
N ALA A 154 -3.82 2.56 -0.97
CA ALA A 154 -3.41 1.67 -2.05
C ALA A 154 -2.30 2.29 -2.91
N ASN A 155 -1.19 1.57 -3.06
CA ASN A 155 -0.07 1.89 -3.92
C ASN A 155 0.07 0.80 -4.99
N GLU A 156 0.15 1.20 -6.26
CA GLU A 156 0.27 0.29 -7.41
C GLU A 156 1.52 0.62 -8.22
N PHE A 157 2.26 -0.42 -8.58
CA PHE A 157 3.53 -0.34 -9.29
C PHE A 157 3.42 -1.07 -10.62
N ASP A 158 3.68 -0.34 -11.71
CA ASP A 158 3.78 -0.87 -13.06
C ASP A 158 5.23 -1.29 -13.34
N LEU A 159 5.40 -2.52 -13.80
CA LEU A 159 6.67 -3.15 -14.12
C LEU A 159 6.76 -3.54 -15.62
N SER A 160 5.96 -2.93 -16.48
CA SER A 160 5.76 -3.31 -17.89
C SER A 160 7.04 -3.28 -18.73
N ASN A 161 8.05 -2.51 -18.32
CA ASN A 161 9.33 -2.43 -19.01
C ASN A 161 10.45 -3.29 -18.39
N THR A 162 10.05 -4.29 -17.57
CA THR A 162 11.02 -5.23 -16.98
C THR A 162 11.62 -6.14 -18.04
N THR A 163 12.94 -6.28 -18.02
CA THR A 163 13.66 -7.16 -18.95
C THR A 163 14.46 -8.23 -18.23
N LEU A 164 14.56 -9.40 -18.86
CA LEU A 164 15.51 -10.46 -18.51
C LEU A 164 16.67 -10.38 -19.48
N THR A 165 17.89 -10.25 -18.96
CA THR A 165 19.11 -10.24 -19.77
C THR A 165 20.04 -11.35 -19.36
N PHE A 166 20.72 -11.96 -20.33
CA PHE A 166 21.78 -12.93 -20.12
C PHE A 166 22.70 -13.02 -21.34
N PRO A 167 23.99 -13.35 -21.16
CA PRO A 167 24.93 -13.50 -22.25
C PRO A 167 24.63 -14.76 -23.08
N LYS A 168 25.09 -14.76 -24.33
CA LYS A 168 25.08 -15.95 -25.19
C LYS A 168 25.77 -17.14 -24.50
N GLN A 169 25.19 -18.29 -24.62
CA GLN A 169 25.69 -19.49 -23.97
C GLN A 169 25.15 -20.77 -24.63
N ASN A 170 25.90 -21.88 -24.49
CA ASN A 170 25.38 -23.17 -24.91
C ASN A 170 24.53 -23.78 -23.80
N ILE A 171 23.26 -23.97 -24.09
CA ILE A 171 22.28 -24.51 -23.14
C ILE A 171 21.44 -25.62 -23.77
N ASN A 172 20.83 -26.43 -22.92
CA ASN A 172 19.89 -27.46 -23.36
C ASN A 172 18.51 -26.82 -23.61
N SER A 173 17.74 -27.44 -24.51
CA SER A 173 16.33 -27.08 -24.65
C SER A 173 15.54 -27.37 -23.36
N GLY A 174 14.43 -26.69 -23.18
CA GLY A 174 13.50 -26.91 -22.07
C GLY A 174 13.02 -25.59 -21.46
N ARG A 175 12.05 -25.70 -20.56
CA ARG A 175 11.54 -24.57 -19.82
C ARG A 175 12.55 -24.18 -18.72
N TYR A 176 13.00 -22.95 -18.75
CA TYR A 176 13.81 -22.33 -17.70
C TYR A 176 12.90 -21.50 -16.80
N SER A 177 12.99 -21.69 -15.49
CA SER A 177 12.21 -20.95 -14.51
C SER A 177 13.01 -20.62 -13.26
N GLY A 178 12.68 -19.51 -12.64
CA GLY A 178 13.17 -19.05 -11.35
C GLY A 178 12.01 -18.55 -10.51
N THR A 179 12.21 -18.48 -9.20
CA THR A 179 11.23 -17.94 -8.26
C THR A 179 11.59 -16.49 -7.94
N VAL A 180 10.65 -15.59 -8.15
CA VAL A 180 10.73 -14.21 -7.66
C VAL A 180 10.08 -14.19 -6.28
N THR A 181 10.84 -13.82 -5.25
CA THR A 181 10.33 -13.69 -3.88
C THR A 181 10.21 -12.21 -3.54
N TRP A 182 8.99 -11.76 -3.31
CA TRP A 182 8.69 -10.41 -2.85
C TRP A 182 8.70 -10.36 -1.32
N VAL A 183 9.28 -9.30 -0.76
CA VAL A 183 9.42 -9.10 0.68
C VAL A 183 8.88 -7.72 1.03
N LEU A 184 7.80 -7.67 1.78
CA LEU A 184 7.28 -6.44 2.36
C LEU A 184 7.67 -6.38 3.84
N THR A 185 8.36 -5.32 4.24
CA THR A 185 8.72 -5.07 5.64
C THR A 185 8.05 -3.81 6.14
N ASN A 186 7.67 -3.77 7.41
CA ASN A 186 6.95 -2.67 8.05
C ASN A 186 7.86 -1.67 8.76
N ALA A 187 9.12 -1.59 8.38
CA ALA A 187 10.07 -0.62 8.92
C ALA A 187 10.79 0.07 7.76
N TYR A 188 10.74 1.37 7.73
CA TYR A 188 11.56 2.20 6.85
C TYR A 188 12.67 2.83 7.69
N THR A 189 13.92 2.52 7.37
CA THR A 189 15.10 3.23 7.88
C THR A 189 15.67 4.01 6.70
N PRO A 190 15.55 5.33 6.64
CA PRO A 190 16.23 6.11 5.60
C PRO A 190 17.74 5.95 5.74
N GLU A 191 18.43 5.67 4.64
CA GLU A 191 19.88 5.75 4.53
C GLU A 191 20.33 7.21 4.44
#